data_b9eb5efc3d2d5dc9c934200018a78c31
#
_entry.id   b9eb5efc3d2d5dc9c934200018a78c31
#
_cell.length_a   1.000
_cell.length_b   1.000
_cell.length_c   1.000
_cell.angle_alpha   90.00
_cell.angle_beta   90.00
_cell.angle_gamma   90.00
#
_symmetry.space_group_name_H-M   'P 1'
#
loop_
_entity.id
_entity.type
_entity.pdbx_description
1 polymer ?
#
loop_
_entity_poly.entity_id
_entity_poly.type
_entity_poly.pdbx_seq_one_letter_code
_entity_poly.pdbx_strand_id
1 'polypeptide(L)'
;MPSSSPFILSASRRTDIPAFYGEWFRNRLRAGWCETRNPFSGQAYRVSMRPRGVLGWVFWSRNYEPFLGALQELHNSGQRFICHFTITNFPRVFEPRVPPLDAAIETARRLAAAFGPDVVQWRYDPILLTQLTPPEWHEGNFAALAGRLEGSARRCIFSFPTMYRKTVRNLEALVVRSAGFSPSSPVGSAGFSPSSPVRSAGFSPSSREGETVRVWSQKAGDFTLEDLSSFARRLAAIAAAHGMRMQTCCNDRWIAPEYNIVKAHCADWPLLRSLGAGGHLGDAVREPGGAAEPCGAAEPCGAVEPCGTVEPCGVSKPFGTPEPRGGPEPHGGAETCGGAETRGTPDLFGEGEFEVPLHPTRRECGCFKSVDIGCYETCGHGCAYCYAVDDPARAQANLARHQAQAPGLG
;
A
#
# COMPACT_ATOMS: atom_id res chain seq x y z
N MET A 1 1.86 -30.50 14.12
CA MET A 1 2.18 -29.08 13.98
C MET A 1 0.92 -28.32 14.31
N PRO A 2 0.88 -27.41 15.31
CA PRO A 2 -0.32 -26.61 15.52
C PRO A 2 -0.63 -25.85 14.24
N SER A 3 -1.87 -25.90 13.81
CA SER A 3 -2.38 -25.15 12.66
C SER A 3 -2.21 -23.67 12.98
N SER A 4 -1.18 -23.03 12.41
CA SER A 4 -1.05 -21.59 12.52
C SER A 4 -2.26 -20.95 11.83
N SER A 5 -2.94 -20.06 12.53
CA SER A 5 -4.08 -19.31 11.96
C SER A 5 -3.69 -18.73 10.58
N PRO A 6 -4.58 -18.76 9.60
CA PRO A 6 -4.32 -18.18 8.29
C PRO A 6 -3.93 -16.69 8.38
N PHE A 7 -3.11 -16.21 7.46
CA PHE A 7 -2.55 -14.85 7.50
C PHE A 7 -2.45 -14.24 6.10
N ILE A 8 -2.32 -12.90 6.06
CA ILE A 8 -2.06 -12.15 4.83
C ILE A 8 -0.56 -12.21 4.54
N LEU A 9 -0.17 -12.51 3.31
CA LEU A 9 1.20 -12.42 2.83
C LEU A 9 1.49 -11.07 2.15
N SER A 10 2.54 -10.42 2.60
CA SER A 10 3.08 -9.18 2.05
C SER A 10 4.31 -9.46 1.18
N ALA A 11 4.21 -9.20 -0.12
CA ALA A 11 5.27 -9.46 -1.09
C ALA A 11 5.60 -8.21 -1.94
N SER A 12 6.28 -7.19 -1.47
CA SER A 12 6.78 -6.91 -0.14
C SER A 12 6.89 -5.39 0.10
N ARG A 13 6.93 -4.97 1.36
CA ARG A 13 7.27 -3.57 1.72
C ARG A 13 8.77 -3.31 1.74
N ARG A 14 9.62 -4.35 1.63
CA ARG A 14 11.09 -4.28 1.79
C ARG A 14 11.84 -4.34 0.46
N THR A 15 11.18 -4.84 -0.58
CA THR A 15 11.71 -4.96 -1.94
C THR A 15 10.58 -4.99 -2.96
N ASP A 16 10.90 -4.86 -4.23
CA ASP A 16 9.94 -4.99 -5.31
C ASP A 16 10.01 -6.40 -5.92
N ILE A 17 9.23 -7.32 -5.32
CA ILE A 17 9.17 -8.72 -5.80
C ILE A 17 8.58 -8.80 -7.21
N PRO A 18 7.48 -8.11 -7.54
CA PRO A 18 6.94 -8.14 -8.89
C PRO A 18 7.93 -7.68 -9.97
N ALA A 19 8.72 -6.64 -9.70
CA ALA A 19 9.64 -6.10 -10.69
C ALA A 19 10.88 -6.98 -10.92
N PHE A 20 11.39 -7.64 -9.87
CA PHE A 20 12.75 -8.22 -9.92
C PHE A 20 12.82 -9.71 -9.58
N TYR A 21 11.81 -10.27 -8.93
CA TYR A 21 11.89 -11.61 -8.33
C TYR A 21 10.73 -12.52 -8.74
N GLY A 22 10.15 -12.30 -9.92
CA GLY A 22 8.99 -13.07 -10.40
C GLY A 22 9.25 -14.57 -10.54
N GLU A 23 10.42 -14.96 -11.06
CA GLU A 23 10.82 -16.37 -11.16
C GLU A 23 11.03 -17.01 -9.78
N TRP A 24 11.74 -16.32 -8.87
CA TRP A 24 11.89 -16.75 -7.48
C TRP A 24 10.54 -16.95 -6.81
N PHE A 25 9.63 -16.00 -6.96
CA PHE A 25 8.30 -16.07 -6.39
C PHE A 25 7.55 -17.34 -6.86
N ARG A 26 7.54 -17.60 -8.17
CA ARG A 26 6.94 -18.82 -8.72
C ARG A 26 7.57 -20.10 -8.19
N ASN A 27 8.90 -20.14 -8.08
CA ASN A 27 9.62 -21.28 -7.53
C ASN A 27 9.25 -21.53 -6.05
N ARG A 28 9.10 -20.46 -5.27
CA ARG A 28 8.65 -20.55 -3.87
C ARG A 28 7.18 -20.93 -3.75
N LEU A 29 6.34 -20.44 -4.64
CA LEU A 29 4.92 -20.80 -4.70
C LEU A 29 4.76 -22.31 -4.96
N ARG A 30 5.50 -22.86 -5.94
CA ARG A 30 5.52 -24.32 -6.22
C ARG A 30 6.07 -25.12 -5.04
N ALA A 31 7.11 -24.65 -4.38
CA ALA A 31 7.67 -25.28 -3.19
C ALA A 31 6.71 -25.20 -1.98
N GLY A 32 5.76 -24.25 -1.98
CA GLY A 32 4.79 -24.04 -0.92
C GLY A 32 5.35 -23.36 0.33
N TRP A 33 6.56 -22.81 0.26
CA TRP A 33 7.21 -22.04 1.35
C TRP A 33 8.36 -21.20 0.84
N CYS A 34 8.68 -20.14 1.59
CA CYS A 34 9.92 -19.38 1.44
C CYS A 34 10.58 -19.14 2.80
N GLU A 35 11.82 -18.68 2.77
CA GLU A 35 12.55 -18.23 3.95
C GLU A 35 12.60 -16.69 3.95
N THR A 36 12.39 -16.09 5.12
CA THR A 36 12.60 -14.67 5.34
C THR A 36 13.32 -14.45 6.66
N ARG A 37 13.81 -13.22 6.88
CA ARG A 37 14.56 -12.88 8.09
C ARG A 37 13.82 -11.82 8.89
N ASN A 38 13.84 -11.99 10.21
CA ASN A 38 13.43 -10.93 11.11
C ASN A 38 14.41 -9.74 10.93
N PRO A 39 13.91 -8.53 10.59
CA PRO A 39 14.78 -7.40 10.30
C PRO A 39 15.56 -6.88 11.53
N PHE A 40 15.14 -7.23 12.74
CA PHE A 40 15.77 -6.78 13.98
C PHE A 40 16.76 -7.81 14.53
N SER A 41 16.39 -9.08 14.56
CA SER A 41 17.25 -10.15 15.12
C SER A 41 18.11 -10.85 14.06
N GLY A 42 17.81 -10.67 12.76
CA GLY A 42 18.48 -11.40 11.68
C GLY A 42 18.09 -12.88 11.59
N GLN A 43 17.28 -13.41 12.53
CA GLN A 43 16.89 -14.82 12.56
C GLN A 43 16.05 -15.16 11.33
N ALA A 44 16.48 -16.22 10.63
CA ALA A 44 15.73 -16.79 9.51
C ALA A 44 14.58 -17.65 10.01
N TYR A 45 13.45 -17.61 9.31
CA TYR A 45 12.30 -18.47 9.57
C TYR A 45 11.56 -18.79 8.27
N ARG A 46 10.87 -19.93 8.25
CA ARG A 46 10.08 -20.34 7.10
C ARG A 46 8.66 -19.81 7.18
N VAL A 47 8.16 -19.37 6.03
CA VAL A 47 6.79 -18.89 5.84
C VAL A 47 6.08 -19.79 4.85
N SER A 48 4.92 -20.30 5.23
CA SER A 48 4.08 -21.10 4.33
C SER A 48 3.50 -20.20 3.23
N MET A 49 3.55 -20.68 1.99
CA MET A 49 2.91 -20.05 0.83
C MET A 49 1.77 -20.93 0.28
N ARG A 50 1.37 -21.96 1.02
CA ARG A 50 0.29 -22.86 0.62
C ARG A 50 -1.07 -22.19 0.75
N PRO A 51 -2.01 -22.42 -0.19
CA PRO A 51 -3.32 -21.75 -0.20
C PRO A 51 -4.09 -21.85 1.14
N ARG A 52 -4.09 -22.98 1.79
CA ARG A 52 -4.78 -23.20 3.07
C ARG A 52 -4.29 -22.34 4.23
N GLY A 53 -3.11 -21.72 4.12
CA GLY A 53 -2.52 -20.86 5.16
C GLY A 53 -2.50 -19.39 4.78
N VAL A 54 -2.88 -19.03 3.55
CA VAL A 54 -2.77 -17.67 3.02
C VAL A 54 -4.15 -17.13 2.72
N LEU A 55 -4.60 -16.14 3.49
CA LEU A 55 -5.88 -15.46 3.31
C LEU A 55 -5.91 -14.57 2.06
N GLY A 56 -4.75 -14.10 1.64
CA GLY A 56 -4.58 -13.28 0.46
C GLY A 56 -3.17 -12.70 0.40
N TRP A 57 -2.87 -12.12 -0.75
CA TRP A 57 -1.57 -11.54 -1.07
C TRP A 57 -1.66 -10.03 -1.20
N VAL A 58 -0.64 -9.36 -0.74
CA VAL A 58 -0.49 -7.91 -0.94
C VAL A 58 0.86 -7.66 -1.59
N PHE A 59 0.82 -7.15 -2.81
CA PHE A 59 2.01 -6.82 -3.59
C PHE A 59 2.25 -5.32 -3.59
N TRP A 60 3.53 -4.91 -3.63
CA TRP A 60 3.95 -3.52 -3.83
C TRP A 60 4.95 -3.50 -4.98
N SER A 61 4.68 -2.69 -5.98
CA SER A 61 5.58 -2.60 -7.12
C SER A 61 5.51 -1.25 -7.83
N ARG A 62 6.59 -0.95 -8.54
CA ARG A 62 6.66 0.09 -9.56
C ARG A 62 6.66 -0.49 -10.98
N ASN A 63 6.67 -1.82 -11.09
CA ASN A 63 6.62 -2.52 -12.37
C ASN A 63 6.00 -3.91 -12.24
N TYR A 64 4.75 -4.02 -12.59
CA TYR A 64 4.04 -5.31 -12.60
C TYR A 64 4.17 -6.07 -13.92
N GLU A 65 4.71 -5.46 -14.99
CA GLU A 65 4.77 -6.09 -16.31
C GLU A 65 5.39 -7.50 -16.29
N PRO A 66 6.58 -7.72 -15.67
CA PRO A 66 7.18 -9.06 -15.61
C PRO A 66 6.44 -10.03 -14.69
N PHE A 67 5.46 -9.57 -13.92
CA PHE A 67 4.76 -10.35 -12.91
C PHE A 67 3.31 -10.73 -13.28
N LEU A 68 2.80 -10.22 -14.39
CA LEU A 68 1.40 -10.46 -14.82
C LEU A 68 1.08 -11.96 -14.91
N GLY A 69 2.01 -12.76 -15.44
CA GLY A 69 1.82 -14.21 -15.50
C GLY A 69 1.75 -14.88 -14.10
N ALA A 70 2.51 -14.40 -13.10
CA ALA A 70 2.43 -14.92 -11.75
C ALA A 70 1.10 -14.54 -11.06
N LEU A 71 0.58 -13.34 -11.33
CA LEU A 71 -0.75 -12.94 -10.87
C LEU A 71 -1.85 -13.77 -11.51
N GLN A 72 -1.72 -14.10 -12.80
CA GLN A 72 -2.66 -14.99 -13.48
C GLN A 72 -2.64 -16.41 -12.89
N GLU A 73 -1.46 -16.93 -12.53
CA GLU A 73 -1.33 -18.23 -11.84
C GLU A 73 -2.04 -18.21 -10.47
N LEU A 74 -1.86 -17.14 -9.68
CA LEU A 74 -2.55 -16.95 -8.41
C LEU A 74 -4.07 -16.85 -8.60
N HIS A 75 -4.52 -16.05 -9.56
CA HIS A 75 -5.94 -15.88 -9.89
C HIS A 75 -6.58 -17.22 -10.25
N ASN A 76 -5.97 -17.98 -11.16
CA ASN A 76 -6.45 -19.27 -11.60
C ASN A 76 -6.48 -20.33 -10.48
N SER A 77 -5.64 -20.16 -9.45
CA SER A 77 -5.65 -21.01 -8.26
C SER A 77 -6.62 -20.55 -7.17
N GLY A 78 -7.47 -19.56 -7.46
CA GLY A 78 -8.46 -19.03 -6.51
C GLY A 78 -7.86 -18.18 -5.39
N GLN A 79 -6.60 -17.71 -5.54
CA GLN A 79 -5.95 -16.87 -4.53
C GLN A 79 -6.38 -15.40 -4.68
N ARG A 80 -6.68 -14.76 -3.56
CA ARG A 80 -7.02 -13.33 -3.49
C ARG A 80 -5.75 -12.49 -3.41
N PHE A 81 -5.73 -11.34 -4.09
CA PHE A 81 -4.60 -10.42 -4.00
C PHE A 81 -4.99 -8.98 -4.31
N ILE A 82 -4.21 -8.05 -3.78
CA ILE A 82 -4.23 -6.62 -4.13
C ILE A 82 -2.84 -6.18 -4.58
N CYS A 83 -2.80 -5.25 -5.53
CA CYS A 83 -1.61 -4.74 -6.16
C CYS A 83 -1.44 -3.25 -5.85
N HIS A 84 -0.59 -2.91 -4.88
CA HIS A 84 -0.16 -1.52 -4.69
C HIS A 84 0.77 -1.13 -5.82
N PHE A 85 0.28 -0.33 -6.74
CA PHE A 85 1.06 0.13 -7.88
C PHE A 85 1.49 1.58 -7.68
N THR A 86 2.78 1.80 -7.41
CA THR A 86 3.33 3.13 -7.21
C THR A 86 3.64 3.77 -8.56
N ILE A 87 2.87 4.80 -8.90
CA ILE A 87 3.02 5.60 -10.12
C ILE A 87 3.04 7.07 -9.71
N THR A 88 4.22 7.69 -9.73
CA THR A 88 4.48 9.05 -9.26
C THR A 88 4.88 10.00 -10.38
N ASN A 89 5.45 9.46 -11.47
CA ASN A 89 5.99 10.23 -12.60
C ASN A 89 7.04 11.27 -12.15
N PHE A 90 7.82 10.96 -11.14
CA PHE A 90 8.87 11.86 -10.67
C PHE A 90 10.00 12.02 -11.70
N PRO A 91 10.71 13.16 -11.67
CA PRO A 91 11.96 13.34 -12.40
C PRO A 91 12.94 12.18 -12.20
N ARG A 92 13.65 11.79 -13.24
CA ARG A 92 14.60 10.67 -13.23
C ARG A 92 15.69 10.78 -12.16
N VAL A 93 16.00 11.98 -11.71
CA VAL A 93 16.94 12.21 -10.60
C VAL A 93 16.47 11.54 -9.30
N PHE A 94 15.16 11.46 -9.07
CA PHE A 94 14.58 10.78 -7.90
C PHE A 94 14.34 9.29 -8.14
N GLU A 95 14.04 8.89 -9.37
CA GLU A 95 13.61 7.55 -9.76
C GLU A 95 14.34 7.06 -11.02
N PRO A 96 15.65 6.80 -10.92
CA PRO A 96 16.49 6.57 -12.12
C PRO A 96 16.13 5.32 -12.92
N ARG A 97 15.58 4.28 -12.28
CA ARG A 97 15.37 2.96 -12.89
C ARG A 97 13.93 2.46 -12.80
N VAL A 98 12.95 3.36 -12.61
CA VAL A 98 11.53 2.98 -12.76
C VAL A 98 11.12 2.94 -14.23
N PRO A 99 10.11 2.15 -14.61
CA PRO A 99 9.61 2.13 -15.98
C PRO A 99 9.16 3.51 -16.48
N PRO A 100 9.13 3.73 -17.81
CA PRO A 100 8.47 4.89 -18.40
C PRO A 100 7.00 4.96 -17.99
N LEU A 101 6.48 6.19 -17.84
CA LEU A 101 5.10 6.41 -17.40
C LEU A 101 4.07 5.66 -18.26
N ASP A 102 4.21 5.71 -19.59
CA ASP A 102 3.25 5.08 -20.50
C ASP A 102 3.19 3.57 -20.30
N ALA A 103 4.32 2.91 -20.08
CA ALA A 103 4.38 1.49 -19.76
C ALA A 103 3.71 1.18 -18.42
N ALA A 104 3.89 2.03 -17.40
CA ALA A 104 3.25 1.85 -16.09
C ALA A 104 1.72 2.01 -16.18
N ILE A 105 1.23 3.02 -16.91
CA ILE A 105 -0.21 3.24 -17.13
C ILE A 105 -0.82 2.06 -17.88
N GLU A 106 -0.19 1.60 -18.96
CA GLU A 106 -0.67 0.46 -19.73
C GLU A 106 -0.72 -0.81 -18.88
N THR A 107 0.30 -1.04 -18.06
CA THR A 107 0.30 -2.17 -17.13
C THR A 107 -0.83 -2.06 -16.10
N ALA A 108 -1.13 -0.85 -15.59
CA ALA A 108 -2.25 -0.63 -14.67
C ALA A 108 -3.60 -0.94 -15.33
N ARG A 109 -3.79 -0.54 -16.57
CA ARG A 109 -5.00 -0.86 -17.37
C ARG A 109 -5.14 -2.37 -17.58
N ARG A 110 -4.05 -3.05 -17.93
CA ARG A 110 -4.05 -4.52 -18.10
C ARG A 110 -4.37 -5.25 -16.79
N LEU A 111 -3.84 -4.80 -15.65
CA LEU A 111 -4.18 -5.33 -14.34
C LEU A 111 -5.67 -5.16 -14.02
N ALA A 112 -6.22 -3.96 -14.26
CA ALA A 112 -7.62 -3.68 -14.02
C ALA A 112 -8.55 -4.46 -14.95
N ALA A 113 -8.19 -4.63 -16.21
CA ALA A 113 -8.95 -5.42 -17.18
C ALA A 113 -8.95 -6.92 -16.83
N ALA A 114 -7.81 -7.45 -16.33
CA ALA A 114 -7.69 -8.86 -16.01
C ALA A 114 -8.30 -9.24 -14.64
N PHE A 115 -8.19 -8.36 -13.64
CA PHE A 115 -8.48 -8.70 -12.25
C PHE A 115 -9.46 -7.73 -11.56
N GLY A 116 -9.93 -6.72 -12.26
CA GLY A 116 -10.82 -5.68 -11.73
C GLY A 116 -10.07 -4.47 -11.15
N PRO A 117 -10.68 -3.27 -11.20
CA PRO A 117 -10.06 -2.03 -10.74
C PRO A 117 -9.86 -1.96 -9.22
N ASP A 118 -10.59 -2.77 -8.44
CA ASP A 118 -10.42 -2.85 -6.98
C ASP A 118 -9.16 -3.60 -6.56
N VAL A 119 -8.59 -4.43 -7.44
CA VAL A 119 -7.29 -5.06 -7.22
C VAL A 119 -6.17 -4.04 -7.30
N VAL A 120 -6.31 -3.00 -8.13
CA VAL A 120 -5.28 -1.99 -8.35
C VAL A 120 -5.41 -0.86 -7.32
N GLN A 121 -4.45 -0.78 -6.41
CA GLN A 121 -4.33 0.31 -5.44
C GLN A 121 -3.27 1.29 -5.95
N TRP A 122 -3.69 2.37 -6.61
CA TRP A 122 -2.74 3.38 -7.06
C TRP A 122 -2.06 4.03 -5.85
N ARG A 123 -0.73 4.11 -5.87
CA ARG A 123 0.04 4.82 -4.85
C ARG A 123 0.71 6.03 -5.46
N TYR A 124 0.23 7.20 -5.08
CA TYR A 124 0.92 8.47 -5.28
C TYR A 124 1.73 8.79 -4.02
N ASP A 125 2.73 7.98 -3.75
CA ASP A 125 3.38 7.84 -2.45
C ASP A 125 4.89 7.58 -2.59
N PRO A 126 5.71 8.46 -1.99
CA PRO A 126 5.36 9.65 -1.21
C PRO A 126 5.08 10.90 -2.06
N ILE A 127 4.41 11.91 -1.49
CA ILE A 127 4.40 13.26 -2.03
C ILE A 127 5.68 13.95 -1.57
N LEU A 128 6.67 14.03 -2.44
CA LEU A 128 7.98 14.61 -2.14
C LEU A 128 8.04 16.06 -2.65
N LEU A 129 7.95 17.01 -1.72
CA LEU A 129 7.98 18.44 -2.04
C LEU A 129 9.42 18.93 -2.12
N THR A 130 9.80 19.45 -3.28
CA THR A 130 11.13 19.99 -3.58
C THR A 130 11.01 21.18 -4.55
N GLN A 131 12.12 21.89 -4.82
CA GLN A 131 12.12 22.89 -5.88
C GLN A 131 11.86 22.30 -7.29
N LEU A 132 12.07 21.00 -7.49
CA LEU A 132 11.76 20.31 -8.75
C LEU A 132 10.31 19.81 -8.81
N THR A 133 9.70 19.62 -7.67
CA THR A 133 8.35 19.07 -7.50
C THR A 133 7.58 19.92 -6.46
N PRO A 134 7.30 21.21 -6.76
CA PRO A 134 6.49 22.05 -5.92
C PRO A 134 5.01 21.62 -5.91
N PRO A 135 4.17 22.15 -5.01
CA PRO A 135 2.75 21.79 -4.95
C PRO A 135 2.03 21.91 -6.30
N GLU A 136 2.29 22.94 -7.08
CA GLU A 136 1.67 23.18 -8.38
C GLU A 136 2.06 22.10 -9.40
N TRP A 137 3.33 21.66 -9.37
CA TRP A 137 3.78 20.52 -10.17
C TRP A 137 3.02 19.26 -9.80
N HIS A 138 2.86 18.99 -8.48
CA HIS A 138 2.12 17.83 -8.01
C HIS A 138 0.66 17.87 -8.43
N GLU A 139 -0.02 19.03 -8.34
CA GLU A 139 -1.41 19.16 -8.75
C GLU A 139 -1.60 18.84 -10.25
N GLY A 140 -0.77 19.42 -11.11
CA GLY A 140 -0.80 19.14 -12.55
C GLY A 140 -0.46 17.69 -12.89
N ASN A 141 0.60 17.16 -12.28
CA ASN A 141 1.03 15.78 -12.48
C ASN A 141 -0.02 14.78 -11.95
N PHE A 142 -0.59 15.04 -10.77
CA PHE A 142 -1.63 14.19 -10.18
C PHE A 142 -2.89 14.18 -11.05
N ALA A 143 -3.33 15.33 -11.55
CA ALA A 143 -4.49 15.43 -12.45
C ALA A 143 -4.27 14.62 -13.74
N ALA A 144 -3.09 14.77 -14.36
CA ALA A 144 -2.74 14.01 -15.55
C ALA A 144 -2.71 12.49 -15.31
N LEU A 145 -2.18 12.06 -14.16
CA LEU A 145 -2.15 10.65 -13.77
C LEU A 145 -3.55 10.12 -13.45
N ALA A 146 -4.35 10.87 -12.70
CA ALA A 146 -5.72 10.49 -12.33
C ALA A 146 -6.58 10.27 -13.57
N GLY A 147 -6.53 11.19 -14.55
CA GLY A 147 -7.24 11.04 -15.81
C GLY A 147 -6.80 9.83 -16.63
N ARG A 148 -5.50 9.49 -16.61
CA ARG A 148 -4.97 8.32 -17.32
C ARG A 148 -5.28 7.00 -16.65
N LEU A 149 -5.49 7.00 -15.31
CA LEU A 149 -5.81 5.83 -14.48
C LEU A 149 -7.31 5.69 -14.21
N GLU A 150 -8.14 6.61 -14.71
CA GLU A 150 -9.59 6.54 -14.59
C GLU A 150 -10.12 5.18 -15.07
N GLY A 151 -11.00 4.56 -14.29
CA GLY A 151 -11.50 3.21 -14.53
C GLY A 151 -10.50 2.09 -14.22
N SER A 152 -9.21 2.37 -14.06
CA SER A 152 -8.18 1.36 -13.74
C SER A 152 -7.88 1.24 -12.26
N ALA A 153 -8.20 2.25 -11.45
CA ALA A 153 -8.09 2.22 -10.00
C ALA A 153 -9.23 3.01 -9.39
N ARG A 154 -9.77 2.54 -8.27
CA ARG A 154 -10.81 3.24 -7.50
C ARG A 154 -10.27 3.92 -6.25
N ARG A 155 -9.02 3.70 -5.93
CA ARG A 155 -8.36 4.20 -4.71
C ARG A 155 -6.98 4.74 -5.05
N CYS A 156 -6.65 5.89 -4.43
CA CYS A 156 -5.31 6.46 -4.49
C CYS A 156 -4.77 6.61 -3.07
N ILE A 157 -3.65 5.96 -2.77
CA ILE A 157 -3.00 6.05 -1.47
C ILE A 157 -1.86 7.07 -1.56
N PHE A 158 -1.82 8.00 -0.60
CA PHE A 158 -0.76 8.99 -0.51
C PHE A 158 -0.14 9.04 0.89
N SER A 159 1.08 9.55 0.98
CA SER A 159 1.67 10.04 2.23
C SER A 159 2.69 11.13 1.94
N PHE A 160 2.90 12.01 2.94
CA PHE A 160 4.10 12.84 2.95
C PHE A 160 5.26 12.02 3.54
N PRO A 161 6.49 12.14 3.00
CA PRO A 161 7.58 11.26 3.38
C PRO A 161 8.00 11.45 4.83
N THR A 162 8.27 10.34 5.52
CA THR A 162 9.03 10.39 6.77
C THR A 162 10.51 10.56 6.44
N MET A 163 11.08 11.70 6.83
CA MET A 163 12.46 12.04 6.54
C MET A 163 13.42 11.29 7.46
N TYR A 164 13.72 10.03 7.13
CA TYR A 164 14.78 9.27 7.79
C TYR A 164 16.15 9.87 7.46
N ARG A 165 17.15 9.72 8.34
CA ARG A 165 18.51 10.23 8.11
C ARG A 165 19.10 9.84 6.76
N LYS A 166 18.92 8.57 6.35
CA LYS A 166 19.37 8.07 5.05
C LYS A 166 18.61 8.71 3.87
N THR A 167 17.30 8.92 4.01
CA THR A 167 16.49 9.58 3.00
C THR A 167 16.96 11.01 2.78
N VAL A 168 17.19 11.76 3.85
CA VAL A 168 17.75 13.12 3.79
C VAL A 168 19.10 13.10 3.10
N ARG A 169 20.05 12.29 3.56
CA ARG A 169 21.38 12.15 2.97
C ARG A 169 21.34 11.86 1.47
N ASN A 170 20.49 10.91 1.06
CA ASN A 170 20.40 10.52 -0.35
C ASN A 170 19.78 11.62 -1.22
N LEU A 171 18.81 12.36 -0.71
CA LEU A 171 18.20 13.47 -1.43
C LEU A 171 19.13 14.67 -1.53
N GLU A 172 19.84 15.02 -0.45
CA GLU A 172 20.82 16.11 -0.42
C GLU A 172 22.05 15.83 -1.31
N ALA A 173 22.38 14.56 -1.55
CA ALA A 173 23.44 14.16 -2.46
C ALA A 173 23.05 14.28 -3.94
N LEU A 174 21.78 14.54 -4.26
CA LEU A 174 21.33 14.72 -5.63
C LEU A 174 21.74 16.10 -6.15
N VAL A 175 22.32 16.12 -7.34
CA VAL A 175 22.64 17.34 -8.04
C VAL A 175 21.72 17.47 -9.27
N VAL A 176 21.16 18.65 -9.45
CA VAL A 176 20.36 18.95 -10.65
C VAL A 176 21.28 18.94 -11.87
N ARG A 177 21.05 17.98 -12.76
CA ARG A 177 21.75 17.92 -14.05
C ARG A 177 20.79 18.32 -15.16
N SER A 178 21.23 19.14 -16.08
CA SER A 178 20.40 19.72 -17.16
C SER A 178 19.88 18.72 -18.19
N ALA A 179 20.33 17.48 -18.19
CA ALA A 179 19.89 16.50 -19.15
C ALA A 179 18.44 16.05 -18.90
N GLY A 180 17.47 16.72 -19.51
CA GLY A 180 16.11 16.21 -19.73
C GLY A 180 15.01 16.70 -18.81
N PHE A 181 15.17 17.81 -18.10
CA PHE A 181 14.03 18.48 -17.47
C PHE A 181 13.38 19.43 -18.50
N SER A 182 12.56 18.88 -19.38
CA SER A 182 11.44 19.65 -19.94
C SER A 182 10.27 19.39 -19.01
N PRO A 183 9.69 20.43 -18.34
CA PRO A 183 8.39 20.25 -17.73
C PRO A 183 7.50 19.85 -18.90
N SER A 184 7.04 18.59 -18.90
CA SER A 184 6.05 18.16 -19.87
C SER A 184 4.92 19.17 -19.73
N SER A 185 4.70 19.95 -20.79
CA SER A 185 3.61 20.92 -20.86
C SER A 185 2.35 20.23 -20.38
N PRO A 186 1.54 20.84 -19.52
CA PRO A 186 0.32 20.21 -19.07
C PRO A 186 -0.47 19.82 -20.30
N VAL A 187 -0.69 18.52 -20.46
CA VAL A 187 -1.55 18.00 -21.52
C VAL A 187 -2.88 18.69 -21.31
N GLY A 188 -3.33 19.41 -22.33
CA GLY A 188 -4.40 20.36 -22.39
C GLY A 188 -5.45 20.26 -21.28
N SER A 189 -5.48 21.27 -20.43
CA SER A 189 -6.48 21.46 -19.40
C SER A 189 -7.82 21.77 -20.04
N ALA A 190 -8.69 20.76 -20.19
CA ALA A 190 -10.11 21.01 -20.33
C ALA A 190 -10.65 21.42 -18.96
N GLY A 191 -10.79 22.74 -18.76
CA GLY A 191 -11.79 23.37 -17.93
C GLY A 191 -11.81 23.09 -16.42
N PHE A 192 -10.67 23.17 -15.69
CA PHE A 192 -10.72 23.31 -14.24
C PHE A 192 -10.19 24.71 -13.87
N SER A 193 -11.08 25.59 -13.41
CA SER A 193 -10.73 26.93 -12.93
C SER A 193 -10.35 26.84 -11.44
N PRO A 194 -9.11 27.11 -11.02
CA PRO A 194 -8.74 27.08 -9.62
C PRO A 194 -9.34 28.29 -8.90
N SER A 195 -10.30 28.07 -8.04
CA SER A 195 -10.82 29.09 -7.14
C SER A 195 -9.86 29.28 -5.97
N SER A 196 -9.23 30.44 -5.93
CA SER A 196 -8.39 31.06 -4.91
C SER A 196 -6.90 30.70 -4.91
N PRO A 197 -6.03 31.71 -5.12
CA PRO A 197 -4.59 31.50 -5.04
C PRO A 197 -4.14 31.39 -3.58
N VAL A 198 -3.55 30.26 -3.21
CA VAL A 198 -2.65 30.23 -2.05
C VAL A 198 -1.55 31.25 -2.36
N ARG A 199 -1.31 32.18 -1.45
CA ARG A 199 -0.19 33.11 -1.57
C ARG A 199 1.10 32.31 -1.58
N SER A 200 1.55 31.93 -2.77
CA SER A 200 2.88 31.46 -3.00
C SER A 200 3.83 32.62 -2.79
N ALA A 201 4.55 32.64 -1.68
CA ALA A 201 5.72 33.46 -1.54
C ALA A 201 6.64 33.09 -2.71
N GLY A 202 6.64 33.93 -3.77
CA GLY A 202 7.55 34.02 -4.89
C GLY A 202 8.35 32.77 -5.29
N PHE A 203 7.70 31.68 -5.64
CA PHE A 203 8.36 30.47 -6.13
C PHE A 203 8.48 30.51 -7.65
N SER A 204 9.66 30.90 -8.13
CA SER A 204 10.05 30.69 -9.51
C SER A 204 10.76 29.35 -9.59
N PRO A 205 10.40 28.41 -10.49
CA PRO A 205 11.12 27.15 -10.69
C PRO A 205 12.44 27.39 -11.45
N SER A 206 13.37 28.10 -10.84
CA SER A 206 14.71 28.33 -11.38
C SER A 206 15.75 27.52 -10.61
N SER A 207 15.71 26.19 -10.71
CA SER A 207 16.86 25.38 -10.30
C SER A 207 17.95 25.52 -11.37
N ARG A 208 19.11 26.05 -10.96
CA ARG A 208 20.29 26.15 -11.84
C ARG A 208 20.97 24.76 -11.92
N GLU A 209 21.53 24.49 -13.08
CA GLU A 209 22.39 23.33 -13.26
C GLU A 209 23.53 23.34 -12.24
N GLY A 210 23.76 22.20 -11.57
CA GLY A 210 24.76 22.09 -10.51
C GLY A 210 24.26 22.37 -9.10
N GLU A 211 23.03 22.86 -8.90
CA GLU A 211 22.45 23.01 -7.57
C GLU A 211 22.05 21.65 -6.95
N THR A 212 22.23 21.55 -5.64
CA THR A 212 21.72 20.39 -4.89
C THR A 212 20.20 20.46 -4.74
N VAL A 213 19.55 19.28 -4.71
CA VAL A 213 18.11 19.20 -4.53
C VAL A 213 17.75 19.62 -3.09
N ARG A 214 16.97 20.69 -2.95
CA ARG A 214 16.42 21.12 -1.67
C ARG A 214 15.07 20.45 -1.44
N VAL A 215 14.95 19.70 -0.36
CA VAL A 215 13.69 19.11 0.10
C VAL A 215 13.00 20.06 1.05
N TRP A 216 11.74 20.34 0.79
CA TRP A 216 10.92 21.21 1.62
C TRP A 216 10.22 20.41 2.71
N SER A 217 10.15 20.98 3.91
CA SER A 217 9.54 20.31 5.06
C SER A 217 8.91 21.31 6.03
N GLN A 218 7.95 20.83 6.83
CA GLN A 218 7.39 21.61 7.95
C GLN A 218 8.46 22.02 8.97
N LYS A 219 9.45 21.18 9.23
CA LYS A 219 10.54 21.48 10.17
C LYS A 219 11.41 22.63 9.72
N ALA A 220 11.57 22.82 8.41
CA ALA A 220 12.30 23.93 7.83
C ALA A 220 11.43 25.20 7.69
N GLY A 221 10.14 25.15 8.06
CA GLY A 221 9.21 26.28 7.92
C GLY A 221 8.74 26.54 6.48
N ASP A 222 9.01 25.62 5.55
CA ASP A 222 8.62 25.77 4.15
C ASP A 222 7.09 25.71 3.97
N PHE A 223 6.38 24.96 4.85
CA PHE A 223 4.93 24.79 4.84
C PHE A 223 4.35 24.73 6.25
N THR A 224 3.19 25.29 6.44
CA THR A 224 2.35 25.05 7.62
C THR A 224 1.59 23.73 7.49
N LEU A 225 1.00 23.28 8.59
CA LEU A 225 0.12 22.10 8.56
C LEU A 225 -1.13 22.37 7.71
N GLU A 226 -1.67 23.62 7.76
CA GLU A 226 -2.85 24.00 6.99
C GLU A 226 -2.54 24.05 5.48
N ASP A 227 -1.35 24.50 5.09
CA ASP A 227 -0.93 24.48 3.67
C ASP A 227 -0.96 23.06 3.12
N LEU A 228 -0.42 22.09 3.87
CA LEU A 228 -0.39 20.70 3.46
C LEU A 228 -1.78 20.04 3.50
N SER A 229 -2.64 20.44 4.47
CA SER A 229 -4.03 19.97 4.53
C SER A 229 -4.83 20.49 3.33
N SER A 230 -4.72 21.77 3.05
CA SER A 230 -5.35 22.41 1.89
C SER A 230 -4.88 21.78 0.58
N PHE A 231 -3.58 21.51 0.45
CA PHE A 231 -3.02 20.83 -0.70
C PHE A 231 -3.57 19.41 -0.84
N ALA A 232 -3.63 18.61 0.24
CA ALA A 232 -4.18 17.26 0.21
C ALA A 232 -5.68 17.26 -0.21
N ARG A 233 -6.46 18.24 0.24
CA ARG A 233 -7.87 18.42 -0.16
C ARG A 233 -8.02 18.71 -1.65
N ARG A 234 -7.11 19.53 -2.24
CA ARG A 234 -7.12 19.79 -3.70
C ARG A 234 -6.82 18.51 -4.49
N LEU A 235 -5.83 17.70 -4.08
CA LEU A 235 -5.58 16.40 -4.71
C LEU A 235 -6.77 15.45 -4.56
N ALA A 236 -7.46 15.47 -3.42
CA ALA A 236 -8.64 14.66 -3.20
C ALA A 236 -9.81 15.07 -4.11
N ALA A 237 -10.02 16.36 -4.35
CA ALA A 237 -11.00 16.85 -5.31
C ALA A 237 -10.68 16.35 -6.74
N ILE A 238 -9.42 16.39 -7.14
CA ILE A 238 -8.98 15.85 -8.44
C ILE A 238 -9.24 14.34 -8.50
N ALA A 239 -8.88 13.57 -7.46
CA ALA A 239 -9.13 12.13 -7.41
C ALA A 239 -10.63 11.81 -7.54
N ALA A 240 -11.48 12.55 -6.80
CA ALA A 240 -12.92 12.38 -6.82
C ALA A 240 -13.53 12.66 -8.21
N ALA A 241 -13.02 13.67 -8.94
CA ALA A 241 -13.43 13.98 -10.30
C ALA A 241 -13.17 12.82 -11.28
N HIS A 242 -12.22 11.94 -10.98
CA HIS A 242 -11.90 10.72 -11.75
C HIS A 242 -12.37 9.43 -11.07
N GLY A 243 -13.39 9.51 -10.21
CA GLY A 243 -14.02 8.34 -9.57
C GLY A 243 -13.14 7.61 -8.54
N MET A 244 -12.10 8.29 -7.99
CA MET A 244 -11.18 7.70 -7.05
C MET A 244 -11.38 8.25 -5.63
N ARG A 245 -11.24 7.38 -4.61
CA ARG A 245 -11.16 7.76 -3.21
C ARG A 245 -9.70 7.93 -2.80
N MET A 246 -9.37 9.05 -2.16
CA MET A 246 -8.04 9.23 -1.58
C MET A 246 -7.92 8.57 -0.21
N GLN A 247 -6.76 7.98 0.07
CA GLN A 247 -6.48 7.32 1.34
C GLN A 247 -5.12 7.75 1.87
N THR A 248 -5.04 8.08 3.17
CA THR A 248 -3.76 8.45 3.81
C THR A 248 -3.14 7.27 4.52
N CYS A 249 -1.82 7.07 4.31
CA CYS A 249 -1.06 5.99 4.94
C CYS A 249 -0.24 6.51 6.14
N CYS A 250 -0.45 5.89 7.31
CA CYS A 250 0.32 6.13 8.53
C CYS A 250 0.38 7.60 9.01
N ASN A 251 -0.68 8.37 8.75
CA ASN A 251 -0.80 9.73 9.26
C ASN A 251 -2.27 10.16 9.32
N ASP A 252 -2.88 10.02 10.50
CA ASP A 252 -4.31 10.24 10.72
C ASP A 252 -4.71 11.73 10.64
N ARG A 253 -3.74 12.67 10.74
CA ARG A 253 -4.00 14.12 10.61
C ARG A 253 -4.55 14.55 9.24
N TRP A 254 -4.35 13.72 8.22
CA TRP A 254 -4.83 13.98 6.87
C TRP A 254 -6.21 13.38 6.60
N ILE A 255 -6.78 12.63 7.55
CA ILE A 255 -8.12 12.06 7.42
C ILE A 255 -9.13 13.20 7.43
N ALA A 256 -9.92 13.29 6.38
CA ALA A 256 -10.93 14.31 6.15
C ALA A 256 -12.05 13.69 5.27
N PRO A 257 -12.96 12.89 5.85
CA PRO A 257 -13.97 12.17 5.08
C PRO A 257 -14.87 13.08 4.25
N GLU A 258 -15.13 14.30 4.74
CA GLU A 258 -15.87 15.35 4.04
C GLU A 258 -15.19 15.82 2.75
N TYR A 259 -13.89 15.57 2.60
CA TYR A 259 -13.09 15.79 1.37
C TYR A 259 -12.70 14.50 0.68
N ASN A 260 -13.38 13.37 0.97
CA ASN A 260 -13.08 12.07 0.39
C ASN A 260 -11.66 11.53 0.71
N ILE A 261 -11.11 11.90 1.88
CA ILE A 261 -9.83 11.39 2.38
C ILE A 261 -10.08 10.49 3.59
N VAL A 262 -9.80 9.19 3.45
CA VAL A 262 -10.00 8.22 4.52
C VAL A 262 -8.68 7.51 4.89
N LYS A 263 -8.72 6.73 5.97
CA LYS A 263 -7.56 5.93 6.41
C LYS A 263 -7.26 4.80 5.43
N ALA A 264 -6.00 4.61 5.08
CA ALA A 264 -5.55 3.49 4.26
C ALA A 264 -5.25 2.26 5.12
N HIS A 265 -5.61 1.11 4.57
CA HIS A 265 -5.19 -0.21 5.05
C HIS A 265 -4.33 -0.86 3.97
N CYS A 266 -2.98 -0.76 4.07
CA CYS A 266 -2.12 -1.32 3.01
C CYS A 266 -2.20 -2.86 2.97
N ALA A 267 -2.23 -3.57 4.11
CA ALA A 267 -2.70 -4.94 4.20
C ALA A 267 -4.18 -4.86 4.58
N ASP A 268 -5.05 -4.88 3.59
CA ASP A 268 -6.48 -4.61 3.71
C ASP A 268 -7.27 -5.92 3.69
N TRP A 269 -7.62 -6.43 4.88
CA TRP A 269 -8.39 -7.66 4.98
C TRP A 269 -9.84 -7.51 4.48
N PRO A 270 -10.59 -6.47 4.85
CA PRO A 270 -11.92 -6.22 4.27
C PRO A 270 -11.92 -6.19 2.74
N LEU A 271 -10.97 -5.52 2.12
CA LEU A 271 -10.84 -5.50 0.67
C LEU A 271 -10.51 -6.89 0.10
N LEU A 272 -9.50 -7.57 0.64
CA LEU A 272 -9.14 -8.93 0.20
C LEU A 272 -10.34 -9.90 0.32
N ARG A 273 -11.12 -9.76 1.39
CA ARG A 273 -12.33 -10.57 1.61
C ARG A 273 -13.40 -10.28 0.55
N SER A 274 -13.60 -9.01 0.17
CA SER A 274 -14.59 -8.60 -0.83
C SER A 274 -14.25 -9.02 -2.27
N LEU A 275 -12.97 -9.23 -2.57
CA LEU A 275 -12.50 -9.60 -3.91
C LEU A 275 -12.79 -11.08 -4.27
N GLY A 276 -13.54 -11.86 -3.57
CA GLY A 276 -13.86 -13.25 -3.90
C GLY A 276 -12.67 -14.09 -4.40
N ALA A 277 -12.85 -15.39 -4.55
CA ALA A 277 -11.90 -16.24 -5.26
C ALA A 277 -11.96 -15.90 -6.75
N GLY A 278 -11.00 -15.10 -7.24
CA GLY A 278 -10.96 -14.71 -8.65
C GLY A 278 -10.98 -13.21 -8.94
N GLY A 279 -10.98 -12.35 -7.91
CA GLY A 279 -10.75 -10.90 -8.09
C GLY A 279 -11.93 -10.07 -8.62
N HIS A 280 -13.06 -10.69 -8.98
CA HIS A 280 -14.26 -9.96 -9.34
C HIS A 280 -15.14 -9.70 -8.10
N LEU A 281 -15.47 -8.43 -7.87
CA LEU A 281 -16.65 -8.09 -7.09
C LEU A 281 -17.88 -8.61 -7.87
N GLY A 282 -18.49 -9.69 -7.41
CA GLY A 282 -19.89 -9.89 -7.76
C GLY A 282 -20.66 -8.62 -7.34
N ASP A 283 -21.74 -8.28 -8.04
CA ASP A 283 -22.55 -7.05 -7.92
C ASP A 283 -23.12 -6.72 -6.50
N ALA A 284 -22.53 -7.21 -5.43
CA ALA A 284 -23.07 -7.26 -4.07
C ALA A 284 -22.40 -6.34 -3.06
N VAL A 285 -21.80 -5.23 -3.46
CA VAL A 285 -21.52 -4.13 -2.50
C VAL A 285 -22.22 -2.86 -2.95
N ARG A 286 -23.55 -2.88 -2.84
CA ARG A 286 -24.31 -1.65 -2.58
C ARG A 286 -23.93 -1.24 -1.16
N GLU A 287 -23.21 -0.14 -1.00
CA GLU A 287 -23.13 0.56 0.28
C GLU A 287 -24.57 0.81 0.75
N PRO A 288 -24.89 0.62 2.03
CA PRO A 288 -26.16 1.07 2.56
C PRO A 288 -26.15 2.60 2.52
N GLY A 289 -26.69 3.16 1.46
CA GLY A 289 -27.05 4.57 1.35
C GLY A 289 -28.16 4.86 2.33
N GLY A 290 -27.82 5.13 3.58
CA GLY A 290 -28.69 5.74 4.56
C GLY A 290 -28.87 7.20 4.21
N ALA A 291 -29.84 7.53 3.37
CA ALA A 291 -30.43 8.85 3.35
C ALA A 291 -31.14 9.04 4.70
N ALA A 292 -30.52 9.74 5.63
CA ALA A 292 -31.19 10.25 6.81
C ALA A 292 -32.08 11.40 6.37
N GLU A 293 -33.39 11.20 6.41
CA GLU A 293 -34.38 12.29 6.38
C GLU A 293 -34.15 13.22 7.59
N PRO A 294 -34.35 14.52 7.44
CA PRO A 294 -34.18 15.44 8.55
C PRO A 294 -35.35 15.31 9.54
N CYS A 295 -35.09 14.72 10.69
CA CYS A 295 -36.02 14.79 11.81
C CYS A 295 -36.01 16.19 12.42
N GLY A 296 -37.23 16.66 12.72
CA GLY A 296 -37.55 18.00 13.18
C GLY A 296 -36.89 18.44 14.47
N ALA A 297 -36.85 19.75 14.62
CA ALA A 297 -36.37 20.48 15.78
C ALA A 297 -37.00 20.00 17.10
N ALA A 298 -36.16 19.71 18.10
CA ALA A 298 -36.54 19.61 19.49
C ALA A 298 -35.67 20.56 20.32
N GLU A 299 -36.34 21.29 21.22
CA GLU A 299 -35.82 22.36 22.05
C GLU A 299 -34.83 21.90 23.14
N PRO A 300 -34.03 22.81 23.71
CA PRO A 300 -32.94 22.46 24.63
C PRO A 300 -33.46 22.29 26.06
N CYS A 301 -33.08 21.19 26.71
CA CYS A 301 -33.29 21.00 28.12
C CYS A 301 -31.96 20.95 28.88
N GLY A 302 -31.85 21.86 29.85
CA GLY A 302 -31.24 21.75 31.18
C GLY A 302 -29.79 21.28 31.35
N ALA A 303 -28.96 22.22 31.83
CA ALA A 303 -27.63 22.01 32.39
C ALA A 303 -27.65 20.99 33.56
N VAL A 304 -26.64 20.07 33.61
CA VAL A 304 -26.27 19.31 34.80
C VAL A 304 -24.77 19.44 35.03
N GLU A 305 -24.41 19.77 36.28
CA GLU A 305 -23.04 20.06 36.72
C GLU A 305 -22.13 18.80 36.78
N PRO A 306 -20.79 18.95 36.84
CA PRO A 306 -19.87 17.84 36.86
C PRO A 306 -19.58 17.31 38.25
N CYS A 307 -19.57 16.01 38.42
CA CYS A 307 -19.18 15.34 39.66
C CYS A 307 -17.86 14.55 39.45
N GLY A 308 -16.86 14.88 40.30
CA GLY A 308 -16.00 13.93 40.99
C GLY A 308 -14.86 13.26 40.20
N THR A 309 -13.65 13.74 40.49
CA THR A 309 -12.33 13.07 40.35
C THR A 309 -12.31 11.67 40.98
N VAL A 310 -11.76 10.65 40.27
CA VAL A 310 -11.33 9.38 40.88
C VAL A 310 -9.88 9.09 40.50
N GLU A 311 -9.05 8.86 41.48
CA GLU A 311 -7.65 8.55 41.42
C GLU A 311 -7.34 7.12 40.91
N PRO A 312 -6.10 6.83 40.44
CA PRO A 312 -5.75 5.53 39.88
C PRO A 312 -5.26 4.53 40.95
N CYS A 313 -5.70 3.32 40.85
CA CYS A 313 -5.28 2.21 41.73
C CYS A 313 -4.49 1.15 40.96
N GLY A 314 -3.26 0.90 41.43
CA GLY A 314 -2.68 -0.44 41.70
C GLY A 314 -2.24 -1.33 40.56
N VAL A 315 -0.91 -1.38 40.40
CA VAL A 315 -0.10 -2.39 39.70
C VAL A 315 -0.30 -3.79 40.37
N SER A 316 -0.52 -4.84 39.55
CA SER A 316 -0.38 -6.23 40.00
C SER A 316 0.42 -7.08 39.00
N LYS A 317 1.35 -7.86 39.54
CA LYS A 317 2.35 -8.71 38.91
C LYS A 317 1.77 -10.05 38.39
N PRO A 318 2.54 -10.81 37.59
CA PRO A 318 2.07 -11.91 36.78
C PRO A 318 2.02 -13.25 37.53
N PHE A 319 1.06 -14.09 37.18
CA PHE A 319 0.99 -15.48 37.63
C PHE A 319 1.30 -16.48 36.50
N GLY A 320 1.93 -17.53 36.93
CA GLY A 320 2.55 -18.66 36.35
C GLY A 320 1.73 -19.56 35.43
N THR A 321 2.49 -20.33 34.70
CA THR A 321 2.13 -21.43 33.80
C THR A 321 1.52 -22.63 34.55
N PRO A 322 0.62 -23.40 33.94
CA PRO A 322 0.47 -24.82 34.24
C PRO A 322 0.73 -25.75 33.05
N GLU A 323 1.33 -26.88 33.36
CA GLU A 323 1.68 -28.00 32.50
C GLU A 323 0.48 -28.90 32.09
N PRO A 324 0.69 -29.86 31.16
CA PRO A 324 -0.38 -30.49 30.41
C PRO A 324 -0.83 -31.84 31.02
N ARG A 325 -2.09 -32.20 30.78
CA ARG A 325 -2.58 -33.58 31.04
C ARG A 325 -3.33 -34.14 29.83
N GLY A 326 -2.88 -35.30 29.43
CA GLY A 326 -3.41 -36.56 28.92
C GLY A 326 -4.66 -36.57 28.01
N GLY A 327 -4.51 -37.26 26.86
CA GLY A 327 -5.58 -37.59 25.95
C GLY A 327 -6.51 -38.72 26.42
N PRO A 328 -7.47 -39.09 25.59
CA PRO A 328 -7.44 -40.45 25.01
C PRO A 328 -7.80 -40.57 23.53
N GLU A 329 -7.52 -41.75 23.02
CA GLU A 329 -7.52 -42.22 21.66
C GLU A 329 -8.91 -42.60 21.06
N PRO A 330 -8.96 -43.15 19.81
CA PRO A 330 -10.02 -42.93 18.84
C PRO A 330 -11.00 -44.09 18.68
N HIS A 331 -12.15 -43.84 18.11
CA HIS A 331 -13.00 -44.91 17.55
C HIS A 331 -13.42 -44.60 16.10
N GLY A 332 -13.25 -45.62 15.26
CA GLY A 332 -13.58 -45.61 13.85
C GLY A 332 -15.06 -45.91 13.53
N GLY A 333 -15.40 -45.79 12.26
CA GLY A 333 -16.71 -46.12 11.70
C GLY A 333 -16.85 -45.72 10.22
N ALA A 334 -16.75 -46.62 9.40
CA ALA A 334 -17.12 -47.08 8.07
C ALA A 334 -17.99 -46.20 7.15
N GLU A 335 -17.57 -46.24 5.93
CA GLU A 335 -18.06 -46.01 4.56
C GLU A 335 -19.54 -45.99 4.27
N THR A 336 -19.92 -45.07 3.33
CA THR A 336 -20.86 -45.37 2.22
C THR A 336 -20.58 -44.52 1.00
N CYS A 337 -20.51 -45.18 -0.18
CA CYS A 337 -20.33 -44.59 -1.50
C CYS A 337 -21.65 -44.03 -2.05
N GLY A 338 -21.58 -42.95 -2.87
CA GLY A 338 -22.60 -42.68 -3.86
C GLY A 338 -22.73 -41.20 -4.26
N GLY A 339 -22.53 -40.90 -5.55
CA GLY A 339 -23.06 -39.71 -6.22
C GLY A 339 -21.99 -38.75 -6.80
N ALA A 340 -21.73 -38.89 -8.12
CA ALA A 340 -20.94 -37.92 -8.86
C ALA A 340 -21.79 -36.67 -9.14
N GLU A 341 -21.54 -35.62 -8.38
CA GLU A 341 -22.03 -34.28 -8.67
C GLU A 341 -20.87 -33.41 -9.17
N THR A 342 -21.17 -32.62 -10.21
CA THR A 342 -20.27 -31.65 -10.83
C THR A 342 -19.76 -30.67 -9.78
N ARG A 343 -18.50 -30.81 -9.37
CA ARG A 343 -17.86 -29.97 -8.35
C ARG A 343 -17.55 -28.60 -8.94
N GLY A 344 -18.34 -27.60 -8.55
CA GLY A 344 -17.87 -26.23 -8.46
C GLY A 344 -16.63 -26.18 -7.58
N THR A 345 -15.64 -25.35 -7.91
CA THR A 345 -14.42 -25.14 -7.11
C THR A 345 -14.80 -24.85 -5.65
N PRO A 346 -14.31 -25.64 -4.67
CA PRO A 346 -14.66 -25.39 -3.29
C PRO A 346 -14.09 -24.03 -2.87
N ASP A 347 -14.93 -23.21 -2.24
CA ASP A 347 -14.47 -22.06 -1.46
C ASP A 347 -13.52 -22.60 -0.39
N LEU A 348 -12.22 -22.32 -0.56
CA LEU A 348 -11.13 -22.85 0.29
C LEU A 348 -11.23 -22.38 1.74
N PHE A 349 -12.08 -21.42 2.01
CA PHE A 349 -12.38 -20.84 3.31
C PHE A 349 -13.91 -20.84 3.48
N GLY A 350 -14.48 -21.95 3.96
CA GLY A 350 -15.87 -21.99 4.34
C GLY A 350 -16.25 -20.77 5.18
N GLU A 351 -17.51 -20.36 5.19
CA GLU A 351 -18.08 -19.12 5.79
C GLU A 351 -17.80 -18.92 7.31
N GLY A 352 -16.70 -19.47 7.83
CA GLY A 352 -16.16 -19.14 9.14
C GLY A 352 -15.56 -17.75 9.11
N GLU A 353 -16.10 -16.81 9.88
CA GLU A 353 -15.56 -15.45 10.04
C GLU A 353 -14.16 -15.53 10.66
N PHE A 354 -13.12 -15.56 9.82
CA PHE A 354 -11.76 -15.31 10.30
C PHE A 354 -11.59 -13.81 10.50
N GLU A 355 -11.55 -13.37 11.75
CA GLU A 355 -11.13 -12.03 12.08
C GLU A 355 -9.61 -11.93 12.02
N VAL A 356 -9.11 -11.14 11.09
CA VAL A 356 -7.70 -10.75 11.05
C VAL A 356 -7.54 -9.50 11.92
N PRO A 357 -6.75 -9.54 13.00
CA PRO A 357 -6.60 -8.38 13.87
C PRO A 357 -5.80 -7.27 13.16
N LEU A 358 -6.09 -6.03 13.52
CA LEU A 358 -5.22 -4.91 13.19
C LEU A 358 -3.84 -5.14 13.83
N HIS A 359 -2.80 -4.94 13.04
CA HIS A 359 -1.42 -5.04 13.50
C HIS A 359 -0.60 -3.90 12.89
N PRO A 360 -0.63 -2.71 13.50
CA PRO A 360 0.11 -1.55 13.03
C PRO A 360 1.60 -1.84 12.95
N THR A 361 2.21 -1.59 11.80
CA THR A 361 3.67 -1.69 11.60
C THR A 361 4.39 -0.40 12.01
N ARG A 362 3.65 0.70 12.12
CA ARG A 362 4.08 2.03 12.54
C ARG A 362 2.95 2.71 13.30
N ARG A 363 3.25 3.77 14.05
CA ARG A 363 2.23 4.63 14.65
C ARG A 363 1.22 5.08 13.57
N GLU A 364 -0.06 5.09 13.91
CA GLU A 364 -1.17 5.48 13.03
C GLU A 364 -1.34 4.58 11.78
N CYS A 365 -0.66 3.43 11.71
CA CYS A 365 -0.86 2.46 10.65
C CYS A 365 -2.18 1.70 10.83
N GLY A 366 -3.01 1.64 9.79
CA GLY A 366 -4.28 0.88 9.79
C GLY A 366 -4.16 -0.56 9.27
N CYS A 367 -2.95 -1.09 9.08
CA CYS A 367 -2.79 -2.41 8.44
C CYS A 367 -3.24 -3.56 9.33
N PHE A 368 -3.85 -4.56 8.70
CA PHE A 368 -4.12 -5.86 9.30
C PHE A 368 -2.85 -6.71 9.40
N LYS A 369 -2.88 -7.72 10.28
CA LYS A 369 -1.75 -8.61 10.52
C LYS A 369 -1.32 -9.29 9.23
N SER A 370 -0.04 -9.14 8.89
CA SER A 370 0.54 -9.71 7.68
C SER A 370 1.98 -10.15 7.91
N VAL A 371 2.45 -11.14 7.16
CA VAL A 371 3.84 -11.59 7.16
C VAL A 371 4.52 -11.11 5.89
N ASP A 372 5.61 -10.35 6.03
CA ASP A 372 6.37 -9.83 4.89
C ASP A 372 7.51 -10.78 4.52
N ILE A 373 7.56 -11.18 3.25
CA ILE A 373 8.53 -12.15 2.73
C ILE A 373 9.70 -11.51 1.97
N GLY A 374 9.80 -10.18 1.96
CA GLY A 374 10.91 -9.49 1.30
C GLY A 374 12.14 -9.31 2.18
N CYS A 375 13.18 -8.76 1.56
CA CYS A 375 14.45 -8.44 2.22
C CYS A 375 14.86 -6.99 1.91
N TYR A 376 15.42 -6.30 2.89
CA TYR A 376 16.02 -4.98 2.69
C TYR A 376 17.27 -5.09 1.80
N GLU A 377 17.66 -3.98 1.18
CA GLU A 377 18.85 -3.90 0.30
C GLU A 377 18.79 -4.84 -0.92
N THR A 378 17.59 -5.09 -1.47
CA THR A 378 17.42 -5.98 -2.62
C THR A 378 16.62 -5.36 -3.77
N CYS A 379 16.07 -4.14 -3.59
CA CYS A 379 15.29 -3.46 -4.63
C CYS A 379 16.20 -2.73 -5.62
N GLY A 380 16.00 -2.98 -6.92
CA GLY A 380 16.82 -2.44 -8.01
C GLY A 380 16.45 -1.04 -8.51
N HIS A 381 15.32 -0.44 -8.12
CA HIS A 381 14.84 0.83 -8.68
C HIS A 381 15.72 2.05 -8.35
N GLY A 382 16.35 2.08 -7.17
CA GLY A 382 17.26 3.16 -6.77
C GLY A 382 16.57 4.48 -6.47
N CYS A 383 15.32 4.45 -6.02
CA CYS A 383 14.58 5.65 -5.62
C CYS A 383 15.33 6.38 -4.48
N ALA A 384 15.62 7.66 -4.66
CA ALA A 384 16.45 8.44 -3.73
C ALA A 384 15.83 8.56 -2.33
N TYR A 385 14.50 8.55 -2.24
CA TYR A 385 13.75 8.64 -0.98
C TYR A 385 13.44 7.28 -0.34
N CYS A 386 14.00 6.18 -0.87
CA CYS A 386 13.64 4.83 -0.43
C CYS A 386 14.11 4.55 1.02
N TYR A 387 13.17 4.09 1.84
CA TYR A 387 13.49 3.64 3.21
C TYR A 387 14.03 2.20 3.26
N ALA A 388 13.81 1.41 2.20
CA ALA A 388 14.17 -0.01 2.17
C ALA A 388 15.58 -0.28 1.62
N VAL A 389 16.19 0.73 1.00
CA VAL A 389 17.54 0.66 0.43
C VAL A 389 18.37 1.80 1.04
N ASP A 390 19.47 1.44 1.68
CA ASP A 390 20.42 2.39 2.25
C ASP A 390 21.56 2.71 1.28
N ASP A 391 22.01 1.66 0.57
CA ASP A 391 23.04 1.74 -0.45
C ASP A 391 22.54 1.16 -1.78
N PRO A 392 22.25 2.01 -2.78
CA PRO A 392 21.78 1.57 -4.10
C PRO A 392 22.78 0.66 -4.84
N ALA A 393 24.09 0.81 -4.64
CA ALA A 393 25.10 -0.05 -5.27
C ALA A 393 25.07 -1.45 -4.65
N ARG A 394 24.95 -1.54 -3.32
CA ARG A 394 24.78 -2.81 -2.61
C ARG A 394 23.50 -3.51 -3.03
N ALA A 395 22.38 -2.79 -3.15
CA ALA A 395 21.12 -3.36 -3.61
C ALA A 395 21.23 -3.93 -5.02
N GLN A 396 21.92 -3.25 -5.94
CA GLN A 396 22.19 -3.75 -7.30
C GLN A 396 23.07 -5.00 -7.27
N ALA A 397 24.13 -5.02 -6.44
CA ALA A 397 25.00 -6.17 -6.30
C ALA A 397 24.25 -7.39 -5.71
N ASN A 398 23.34 -7.17 -4.76
CA ASN A 398 22.51 -8.22 -4.19
C ASN A 398 21.52 -8.77 -5.24
N LEU A 399 20.89 -7.89 -6.02
CA LEU A 399 20.01 -8.28 -7.11
C LEU A 399 20.76 -9.11 -8.17
N ALA A 400 21.96 -8.69 -8.57
CA ALA A 400 22.77 -9.39 -9.58
C ALA A 400 23.25 -10.78 -9.10
N ARG A 401 23.44 -10.97 -7.79
CA ARG A 401 23.85 -12.26 -7.20
C ARG A 401 22.68 -13.18 -6.87
N HIS A 402 21.45 -12.67 -6.95
CA HIS A 402 20.27 -13.44 -6.58
C HIS A 402 20.09 -14.68 -7.48
N GLN A 403 19.69 -15.79 -6.87
CA GLN A 403 19.35 -17.03 -7.55
C GLN A 403 17.86 -17.33 -7.37
N ALA A 404 17.17 -17.57 -8.47
CA ALA A 404 15.72 -17.80 -8.45
C ALA A 404 15.31 -19.07 -7.65
N GLN A 405 16.24 -20.00 -7.42
CA GLN A 405 16.04 -21.23 -6.62
C GLN A 405 16.28 -21.02 -5.13
N ALA A 406 16.89 -19.89 -4.73
CA ALA A 406 17.19 -19.63 -3.32
C ALA A 406 15.92 -19.71 -2.44
N PRO A 407 16.04 -20.19 -1.19
CA PRO A 407 14.89 -20.30 -0.30
C PRO A 407 14.35 -18.94 0.14
N GLY A 408 15.17 -17.89 0.14
CA GLY A 408 14.85 -16.51 0.55
C GLY A 408 15.49 -15.47 -0.35
N LEU A 409 15.13 -14.20 -0.10
CA LEU A 409 15.74 -13.04 -0.74
C LEU A 409 16.83 -12.47 0.17
N GLY A 410 18.09 -12.50 -0.25
CA GLY A 410 19.24 -11.93 0.47
C GLY A 410 20.07 -12.94 1.23
#